data_70ebc93b580c9377037b1e4b774c028c
#
_entry.id   70ebc93b580c9377037b1e4b774c028c
#
_cell.length_a   1.000
_cell.length_b   1.000
_cell.length_c   1.000
_cell.angle_alpha   90.00
_cell.angle_beta   90.00
_cell.angle_gamma   90.00
#
_symmetry.space_group_name_H-M   'P 1'
#
loop_
_entity.id
_entity.type
_entity.pdbx_description
1 polymer ?
#
loop_
_entity_poly.entity_id
_entity_poly.type
_entity_poly.pdbx_seq_one_letter_code
_entity_poly.pdbx_strand_id
1 'polypeptide(L)'
;MGWFERWSADHLGQAHYLLGYLIVLVLHNWPLFLTVGLCIWWGVRLYHSPTQARVCWFFGVLLFGIAYEYAKHIAPTISDSLDTVLGLELLWLNRPAHIVLDPVMKLLIFAAIAFFFGRALWLDYNELQRSDVGISVKQPGG
;
A
#
# COMPACT_ATOMS: atom_id res chain seq x y z
N MET A 1 28.55 -15.38 -10.99
CA MET A 1 28.77 -14.00 -10.53
C MET A 1 28.44 -13.05 -11.68
N GLY A 2 27.49 -12.13 -11.46
CA GLY A 2 27.07 -11.15 -12.45
C GLY A 2 28.16 -10.10 -12.69
N TRP A 3 28.11 -9.40 -13.84
CA TRP A 3 29.03 -8.31 -14.17
C TRP A 3 29.08 -7.25 -13.07
N PHE A 4 27.93 -6.88 -12.50
CA PHE A 4 27.81 -5.88 -11.45
C PHE A 4 28.51 -6.30 -10.14
N GLU A 5 28.41 -7.57 -9.76
CA GLU A 5 29.06 -8.08 -8.55
C GLU A 5 30.58 -8.00 -8.65
N ARG A 6 31.16 -8.34 -9.82
CA ARG A 6 32.60 -8.24 -10.06
C ARG A 6 33.08 -6.78 -10.04
N TRP A 7 32.37 -5.92 -10.79
CA TRP A 7 32.72 -4.50 -10.84
C TRP A 7 32.66 -3.84 -9.46
N SER A 8 31.61 -4.12 -8.67
CA SER A 8 31.46 -3.54 -7.34
C SER A 8 32.48 -4.06 -6.33
N ALA A 9 32.84 -5.34 -6.40
CA ALA A 9 33.87 -5.90 -5.55
C ALA A 9 35.25 -5.28 -5.83
N ASP A 10 35.58 -5.06 -7.11
CA ASP A 10 36.86 -4.50 -7.53
C ASP A 10 37.02 -3.01 -7.17
N HIS A 11 35.94 -2.23 -7.19
CA HIS A 11 35.95 -0.77 -7.00
C HIS A 11 35.54 -0.29 -5.61
N LEU A 12 34.69 -1.03 -4.94
CA LEU A 12 34.11 -0.63 -3.65
C LEU A 12 34.66 -1.41 -2.45
N GLY A 13 35.48 -2.42 -2.68
CA GLY A 13 36.01 -3.26 -1.61
C GLY A 13 34.89 -3.84 -0.74
N GLN A 14 34.99 -3.72 0.59
CA GLN A 14 33.94 -4.21 1.50
C GLN A 14 32.61 -3.45 1.40
N ALA A 15 32.60 -2.22 0.85
CA ALA A 15 31.38 -1.45 0.67
C ALA A 15 30.42 -2.06 -0.36
N HIS A 16 30.89 -3.00 -1.23
CA HIS A 16 30.01 -3.69 -2.17
C HIS A 16 28.95 -4.55 -1.48
N TYR A 17 29.24 -5.10 -0.30
CA TYR A 17 28.25 -5.86 0.49
C TYR A 17 27.14 -4.95 0.99
N LEU A 18 27.49 -3.73 1.47
CA LEU A 18 26.51 -2.75 1.89
C LEU A 18 25.61 -2.31 0.73
N LEU A 19 26.21 -2.04 -0.43
CA LEU A 19 25.46 -1.66 -1.63
C LEU A 19 24.53 -2.78 -2.10
N GLY A 20 25.04 -4.03 -2.13
CA GLY A 20 24.22 -5.20 -2.45
C GLY A 20 23.04 -5.36 -1.49
N TYR A 21 23.28 -5.20 -0.20
CA TYR A 21 22.22 -5.26 0.82
C TYR A 21 21.18 -4.14 0.61
N LEU A 22 21.60 -2.90 0.36
CA LEU A 22 20.70 -1.78 0.11
C LEU A 22 19.85 -2.00 -1.15
N ILE A 23 20.43 -2.53 -2.22
CA ILE A 23 19.70 -2.85 -3.45
C ILE A 23 18.64 -3.92 -3.16
N VAL A 24 19.00 -5.00 -2.47
CA VAL A 24 18.06 -6.06 -2.09
C VAL A 24 16.96 -5.51 -1.20
N LEU A 25 17.30 -4.68 -0.21
CA LEU A 25 16.34 -4.05 0.68
C LEU A 25 15.33 -3.19 -0.08
N VAL A 26 15.80 -2.35 -0.99
CA VAL A 26 14.92 -1.49 -1.82
C VAL A 26 14.07 -2.32 -2.75
N LEU A 27 14.65 -3.30 -3.47
CA LEU A 27 13.91 -4.17 -4.38
C LEU A 27 12.89 -5.05 -3.65
N HIS A 28 13.20 -5.47 -2.42
CA HIS A 28 12.30 -6.27 -1.61
C HIS A 28 11.13 -5.47 -1.05
N ASN A 29 11.35 -4.21 -0.70
CA ASN A 29 10.37 -3.35 -0.04
C ASN A 29 9.91 -2.17 -0.92
N TRP A 30 10.14 -2.22 -2.25
CA TRP A 30 9.75 -1.13 -3.15
C TRP A 30 8.27 -0.70 -3.04
N PRO A 31 7.27 -1.60 -2.78
CA PRO A 31 5.90 -1.17 -2.63
C PRO A 31 5.68 -0.31 -1.38
N LEU A 32 6.45 -0.59 -0.31
CA LEU A 32 6.42 0.22 0.91
C LEU A 32 6.98 1.61 0.65
N PHE A 33 8.13 1.73 -0.03
CA PHE A 33 8.72 3.03 -0.40
C PHE A 33 7.78 3.83 -1.30
N LEU A 34 7.15 3.17 -2.28
CA LEU A 34 6.13 3.80 -3.13
C LEU A 34 4.94 4.32 -2.30
N THR A 35 4.44 3.49 -1.39
CA THR A 35 3.32 3.86 -0.50
C THR A 35 3.68 5.07 0.37
N VAL A 36 4.85 5.07 0.99
CA VAL A 36 5.33 6.21 1.80
C VAL A 36 5.42 7.48 0.96
N GLY A 37 6.02 7.40 -0.24
CA GLY A 37 6.10 8.53 -1.17
C GLY A 37 4.72 9.09 -1.56
N LEU A 38 3.78 8.21 -1.88
CA LEU A 38 2.40 8.58 -2.21
C LEU A 38 1.65 9.14 -0.99
N CYS A 39 1.86 8.60 0.21
CA CYS A 39 1.27 9.14 1.44
C CYS A 39 1.79 10.55 1.73
N ILE A 40 3.10 10.80 1.56
CA ILE A 40 3.67 12.14 1.68
C ILE A 40 3.04 13.08 0.64
N TRP A 41 2.99 12.66 -0.62
CA TRP A 41 2.40 13.44 -1.70
C TRP A 41 0.94 13.83 -1.42
N TRP A 42 0.10 12.85 -1.08
CA TRP A 42 -1.31 13.11 -0.77
C TRP A 42 -1.49 13.86 0.54
N GLY A 43 -0.63 13.61 1.55
CA GLY A 43 -0.62 14.34 2.81
C GLY A 43 -0.34 15.84 2.61
N VAL A 44 0.66 16.19 1.81
CA VAL A 44 0.97 17.58 1.46
C VAL A 44 -0.20 18.21 0.70
N ARG A 45 -0.77 17.50 -0.27
CA ARG A 45 -1.95 18.01 -1.00
C ARG A 45 -3.17 18.20 -0.10
N LEU A 46 -3.38 17.30 0.84
CA LEU A 46 -4.46 17.38 1.82
C LEU A 46 -4.27 18.57 2.76
N TYR A 47 -3.03 18.83 3.19
CA TYR A 47 -2.69 19.97 4.03
C TYR A 47 -2.98 21.32 3.35
N HIS A 48 -2.59 21.47 2.06
CA HIS A 48 -2.79 22.73 1.33
C HIS A 48 -4.25 22.97 0.88
N SER A 49 -5.00 21.92 0.59
CA SER A 49 -6.39 22.04 0.12
C SER A 49 -7.17 20.78 0.48
N PRO A 50 -7.74 20.76 1.69
CA PRO A 50 -8.48 19.60 2.20
C PRO A 50 -9.78 19.39 1.42
N THR A 51 -9.90 18.23 0.74
CA THR A 51 -11.16 17.79 0.11
C THR A 51 -11.45 16.35 0.52
N GLN A 52 -12.72 15.96 0.49
CA GLN A 52 -13.13 14.59 0.82
C GLN A 52 -12.47 13.57 -0.13
N ALA A 53 -12.33 13.91 -1.42
CA ALA A 53 -11.66 13.06 -2.39
C ALA A 53 -10.21 12.79 -2.00
N ARG A 54 -9.45 13.82 -1.61
CA ARG A 54 -8.05 13.69 -1.19
C ARG A 54 -7.88 12.88 0.08
N VAL A 55 -8.81 13.03 1.03
CA VAL A 55 -8.85 12.17 2.22
C VAL A 55 -9.01 10.70 1.81
N CYS A 56 -9.93 10.41 0.90
CA CYS A 56 -10.13 9.04 0.42
C CYS A 56 -8.89 8.50 -0.33
N TRP A 57 -8.25 9.31 -1.18
CA TRP A 57 -6.99 8.93 -1.83
C TRP A 57 -5.89 8.61 -0.82
N PHE A 58 -5.70 9.46 0.19
CA PHE A 58 -4.70 9.25 1.23
C PHE A 58 -4.93 7.94 1.99
N PHE A 59 -6.16 7.69 2.45
CA PHE A 59 -6.47 6.45 3.16
C PHE A 59 -6.40 5.22 2.27
N GLY A 60 -6.79 5.31 0.99
CA GLY A 60 -6.63 4.22 0.04
C GLY A 60 -5.17 3.81 -0.15
N VAL A 61 -4.27 4.78 -0.30
CA VAL A 61 -2.83 4.54 -0.42
C VAL A 61 -2.25 3.98 0.89
N LEU A 62 -2.64 4.53 2.04
CA LEU A 62 -2.18 4.06 3.34
C LEU A 62 -2.58 2.59 3.58
N LEU A 63 -3.84 2.25 3.28
CA LEU A 63 -4.34 0.88 3.39
C LEU A 63 -3.64 -0.08 2.43
N PHE A 64 -3.24 0.39 1.24
CA PHE A 64 -2.46 -0.41 0.31
C PHE A 64 -1.11 -0.83 0.90
N GLY A 65 -0.40 0.10 1.56
CA GLY A 65 0.83 -0.22 2.29
C GLY A 65 0.62 -1.20 3.44
N ILE A 66 -0.45 -0.99 4.22
CA ILE A 66 -0.83 -1.91 5.31
C ILE A 66 -1.16 -3.30 4.74
N ALA A 67 -1.87 -3.38 3.61
CA ALA A 67 -2.17 -4.66 2.95
C ALA A 67 -0.91 -5.40 2.54
N TYR A 68 0.07 -4.68 1.99
CA TYR A 68 1.34 -5.26 1.58
C TYR A 68 2.11 -5.83 2.79
N GLU A 69 2.27 -5.02 3.85
CA GLU A 69 2.95 -5.46 5.08
C GLU A 69 2.22 -6.62 5.76
N TYR A 70 0.90 -6.55 5.81
CA TYR A 70 0.09 -7.62 6.36
C TYR A 70 0.29 -8.94 5.60
N ALA A 71 0.16 -8.91 4.27
CA ALA A 71 0.24 -10.11 3.45
C ALA A 71 1.63 -10.74 3.43
N LYS A 72 2.69 -9.90 3.52
CA LYS A 72 4.08 -10.35 3.35
C LYS A 72 4.75 -10.73 4.67
N HIS A 73 4.48 -9.99 5.73
CA HIS A 73 5.21 -10.12 6.99
C HIS A 73 4.32 -10.52 8.16
N ILE A 74 3.12 -9.95 8.28
CA ILE A 74 2.29 -10.14 9.47
C ILE A 74 1.55 -11.47 9.40
N ALA A 75 0.82 -11.74 8.32
CA ALA A 75 0.00 -12.94 8.21
C ALA A 75 0.84 -14.24 8.30
N PRO A 76 1.98 -14.40 7.59
CA PRO A 76 2.82 -15.58 7.73
C PRO A 76 3.34 -15.76 9.17
N THR A 77 3.86 -14.68 9.79
CA THR A 77 4.41 -14.74 11.15
C THR A 77 3.37 -15.14 12.19
N ILE A 78 2.13 -14.62 12.06
CA ILE A 78 1.04 -15.01 12.97
C ILE A 78 0.62 -16.45 12.69
N SER A 79 0.54 -16.88 11.43
CA SER A 79 0.21 -18.25 11.07
C SER A 79 1.21 -19.26 11.66
N ASP A 80 2.50 -19.00 11.49
CA ASP A 80 3.56 -19.84 12.06
C ASP A 80 3.50 -19.88 13.60
N SER A 81 3.17 -18.74 14.23
CA SER A 81 3.00 -18.65 15.68
C SER A 81 1.78 -19.44 16.14
N LEU A 82 0.67 -19.39 15.42
CA LEU A 82 -0.53 -20.17 15.72
C LEU A 82 -0.27 -21.67 15.60
N ASP A 83 0.42 -22.09 14.54
CA ASP A 83 0.80 -23.50 14.36
C ASP A 83 1.70 -24.01 15.51
N THR A 84 2.56 -23.15 16.01
CA THR A 84 3.43 -23.47 17.15
C THR A 84 2.64 -23.59 18.46
N VAL A 85 1.68 -22.69 18.70
CA VAL A 85 0.92 -22.62 19.96
C VAL A 85 -0.23 -23.61 20.00
N LEU A 86 -1.01 -23.70 18.90
CA LEU A 86 -2.20 -24.56 18.85
C LEU A 86 -1.85 -26.00 18.44
N GLY A 87 -0.79 -26.19 17.67
CA GLY A 87 -0.29 -27.47 17.24
C GLY A 87 -1.36 -28.40 16.66
N LEU A 88 -1.11 -29.70 16.76
CA LEU A 88 -2.07 -30.71 16.30
C LEU A 88 -3.21 -30.96 17.31
N GLU A 89 -3.04 -30.56 18.56
CA GLU A 89 -4.00 -30.83 19.63
C GLU A 89 -5.28 -30.00 19.51
N LEU A 90 -5.19 -28.77 18.94
CA LEU A 90 -6.30 -27.84 18.76
C LEU A 90 -6.64 -27.57 17.27
N LEU A 91 -6.56 -28.61 16.45
CA LEU A 91 -6.83 -28.53 15.00
C LEU A 91 -8.20 -27.91 14.66
N TRP A 92 -9.21 -28.12 15.51
CA TRP A 92 -10.55 -27.55 15.33
C TRP A 92 -10.57 -26.02 15.47
N LEU A 93 -9.63 -25.43 16.23
CA LEU A 93 -9.48 -23.98 16.39
C LEU A 93 -8.44 -23.41 15.40
N ASN A 94 -7.39 -24.18 15.10
CA ASN A 94 -6.32 -23.75 14.21
C ASN A 94 -6.81 -23.49 12.78
N ARG A 95 -7.60 -24.41 12.20
CA ARG A 95 -8.15 -24.26 10.85
C ARG A 95 -8.99 -23.00 10.66
N PRO A 96 -10.03 -22.68 11.49
CA PRO A 96 -10.78 -21.46 11.35
C PRO A 96 -9.92 -20.20 11.60
N ALA A 97 -8.93 -20.25 12.48
CA ALA A 97 -8.02 -19.13 12.71
C ALA A 97 -7.22 -18.80 11.43
N HIS A 98 -6.68 -19.78 10.73
CA HIS A 98 -5.99 -19.57 9.45
C HIS A 98 -6.92 -19.01 8.37
N ILE A 99 -8.18 -19.48 8.30
CA ILE A 99 -9.17 -18.94 7.35
C ILE A 99 -9.45 -17.46 7.65
N VAL A 100 -9.56 -17.08 8.91
CA VAL A 100 -9.79 -15.68 9.29
C VAL A 100 -8.56 -14.81 8.99
N LEU A 101 -7.38 -15.27 9.39
CA LEU A 101 -6.16 -14.47 9.27
C LEU A 101 -5.68 -14.31 7.83
N ASP A 102 -5.79 -15.34 7.01
CA ASP A 102 -5.26 -15.27 5.66
C ASP A 102 -6.30 -14.79 4.63
N PRO A 103 -7.33 -15.56 4.22
CA PRO A 103 -8.23 -15.08 3.16
C PRO A 103 -9.21 -13.99 3.64
N VAL A 104 -9.78 -14.10 4.84
CA VAL A 104 -10.84 -13.17 5.28
C VAL A 104 -10.24 -11.79 5.56
N MET A 105 -9.14 -11.69 6.29
CA MET A 105 -8.49 -10.41 6.55
C MET A 105 -7.96 -9.75 5.29
N LYS A 106 -7.34 -10.51 4.38
CA LYS A 106 -6.94 -9.99 3.06
C LYS A 106 -8.13 -9.44 2.29
N LEU A 107 -9.23 -10.18 2.24
CA LEU A 107 -10.45 -9.74 1.56
C LEU A 107 -11.00 -8.44 2.15
N LEU A 108 -11.06 -8.32 3.48
CA LEU A 108 -11.53 -7.11 4.17
C LEU A 108 -10.65 -5.90 3.86
N ILE A 109 -9.33 -6.07 3.89
CA ILE A 109 -8.39 -4.99 3.57
C ILE A 109 -8.53 -4.58 2.10
N PHE A 110 -8.62 -5.52 1.15
CA PHE A 110 -8.84 -5.21 -0.26
C PHE A 110 -10.20 -4.53 -0.51
N ALA A 111 -11.26 -4.96 0.17
CA ALA A 111 -12.57 -4.32 0.09
C ALA A 111 -12.52 -2.86 0.60
N ALA A 112 -11.80 -2.60 1.69
CA ALA A 112 -11.59 -1.26 2.20
C ALA A 112 -10.80 -0.39 1.21
N ILE A 113 -9.72 -0.92 0.61
CA ILE A 113 -8.94 -0.23 -0.43
C ILE A 113 -9.83 0.13 -1.61
N ALA A 114 -10.60 -0.84 -2.14
CA ALA A 114 -11.51 -0.63 -3.25
C ALA A 114 -12.59 0.42 -2.92
N PHE A 115 -13.12 0.41 -1.70
CA PHE A 115 -14.07 1.41 -1.23
C PHE A 115 -13.46 2.82 -1.23
N PHE A 116 -12.28 3.01 -0.66
CA PHE A 116 -11.66 4.34 -0.60
C PHE A 116 -11.28 4.87 -1.97
N PHE A 117 -10.69 4.04 -2.86
CA PHE A 117 -10.37 4.45 -4.22
C PHE A 117 -11.63 4.70 -5.05
N GLY A 118 -12.64 3.84 -4.97
CA GLY A 118 -13.91 4.04 -5.65
C GLY A 118 -14.62 5.31 -5.19
N ARG A 119 -14.60 5.60 -3.87
CA ARG A 119 -15.15 6.82 -3.31
C ARG A 119 -14.39 8.06 -3.75
N ALA A 120 -13.06 8.00 -3.80
CA ALA A 120 -12.22 9.10 -4.29
C ALA A 120 -12.52 9.44 -5.75
N LEU A 121 -12.53 8.43 -6.63
CA LEU A 121 -12.85 8.59 -8.05
C LEU A 121 -14.25 9.16 -8.27
N TRP A 122 -15.24 8.68 -7.51
CA TRP A 122 -16.60 9.18 -7.62
C TRP A 122 -16.72 10.66 -7.19
N LEU A 123 -16.01 11.06 -6.15
CA LEU A 123 -15.99 12.46 -5.68
C LEU A 123 -15.30 13.37 -6.70
N ASP A 124 -14.13 12.97 -7.23
CA ASP A 124 -13.41 13.73 -8.27
C ASP A 124 -14.27 13.87 -9.53
N TYR A 125 -14.95 12.82 -9.96
CA TYR A 125 -15.85 12.86 -11.11
C TYR A 125 -16.99 13.86 -10.93
N ASN A 126 -17.63 13.85 -9.75
CA ASN A 126 -18.72 14.79 -9.46
C ASN A 126 -18.24 16.26 -9.38
N GLU A 127 -17.02 16.50 -8.89
CA GLU A 127 -16.43 17.86 -8.88
C GLU A 127 -16.19 18.36 -10.30
N LEU A 128 -15.70 17.51 -11.20
CA LEU A 128 -15.50 17.85 -12.62
C LEU A 128 -16.83 18.21 -13.29
N GLN A 129 -17.88 17.40 -13.13
CA GLN A 129 -19.19 17.72 -13.71
C GLN A 129 -19.76 19.06 -13.23
N ARG A 130 -19.58 19.38 -11.95
CA ARG A 130 -20.06 20.67 -11.40
C ARG A 130 -19.30 21.85 -11.98
N SER A 131 -18.01 21.73 -12.26
CA SER A 131 -17.21 22.78 -12.86
C SER A 131 -17.65 23.06 -14.32
N ASP A 132 -17.94 22.02 -15.09
CA ASP A 132 -18.39 22.16 -16.49
C ASP A 132 -19.77 22.85 -16.60
N VAL A 133 -20.70 22.49 -15.73
CA VAL A 133 -22.04 23.12 -15.67
C VAL A 133 -21.93 24.59 -15.24
N GLY A 134 -21.02 24.92 -14.31
CA GLY A 134 -20.81 26.28 -13.82
C GLY A 134 -20.25 27.24 -14.88
N ILE A 135 -19.46 26.73 -15.81
CA ILE A 135 -18.90 27.51 -16.94
C ILE A 135 -20.00 27.82 -17.98
N SER A 136 -20.92 26.87 -18.21
CA SER A 136 -22.00 27.04 -19.19
C SER A 136 -23.03 28.13 -18.82
N VAL A 137 -23.20 28.43 -17.53
CA VAL A 137 -24.18 29.41 -17.03
C VAL A 137 -23.64 30.84 -17.02
N LYS A 138 -22.31 31.03 -17.21
CA LYS A 138 -21.65 32.37 -17.08
C LYS A 138 -21.40 33.08 -18.40
N GLN A 139 -22.10 32.74 -19.50
CA GLN A 139 -22.20 33.57 -20.70
C GLN A 139 -23.59 34.22 -20.81
N PRO A 140 -23.88 35.34 -20.14
CA PRO A 140 -24.90 36.28 -20.60
C PRO A 140 -24.21 37.13 -21.67
N GLY A 141 -24.80 37.12 -22.86
CA GLY A 141 -24.40 38.01 -23.93
C GLY A 141 -24.39 39.47 -23.44
N GLY A 142 -23.25 40.09 -23.69
CA GLY A 142 -23.09 41.53 -23.70
C GLY A 142 -23.04 42.00 -25.13
#